data_9edfa6bc510a02db7b48ab37cd9ec074
#
_entry.id   9edfa6bc510a02db7b48ab37cd9ec074
#
_cell.length_a   1.000
_cell.length_b   1.000
_cell.length_c   1.000
_cell.angle_alpha   90.00
_cell.angle_beta   90.00
_cell.angle_gamma   90.00
#
_symmetry.space_group_name_H-M   'P 1'
#
loop_
_entity.id
_entity.type
_entity.pdbx_description
1 polymer ?
#
loop_
_entity_poly.entity_id
_entity_poly.type
_entity_poly.pdbx_seq_one_letter_code
_entity_poly.pdbx_strand_id
1 'polypeptide(L)'
;MILQNMNRGTYDGEATIYGHEEVIAILEKIAGEVLSEKETKNLGKRLHMVVVEDGEEREIIGKPVTFFDIHSTKAKQFGFSMELEPGKKLTCCGDEPYNEAEKVYAQNSQWLLHEAFCLFGEADQFKPYEKHHSTVKDACELGERLNVENLILYHTEDKNCLLYTSP
;
A
#
# COMPACT_ATOMS: atom_id res chain seq x y z
N MET A 1 -2.46 17.65 -0.02
CA MET A 1 -1.08 18.17 0.28
C MET A 1 -0.22 18.34 -0.96
N ILE A 2 -0.07 17.31 -1.84
CA ILE A 2 0.81 17.42 -3.03
C ILE A 2 0.39 18.56 -3.98
N LEU A 3 -0.90 18.67 -4.34
CA LEU A 3 -1.42 19.75 -5.20
C LEU A 3 -1.20 21.14 -4.62
N GLN A 4 -1.30 21.28 -3.30
CA GLN A 4 -1.01 22.55 -2.62
C GLN A 4 0.49 22.91 -2.74
N ASN A 5 1.37 21.93 -2.57
CA ASN A 5 2.81 22.13 -2.71
C ASN A 5 3.18 22.46 -4.17
N MET A 6 2.58 21.80 -5.14
CA MET A 6 2.72 22.12 -6.55
C MET A 6 2.26 23.56 -6.85
N ASN A 7 1.13 23.98 -6.28
CA ASN A 7 0.59 25.33 -6.47
C ASN A 7 1.47 26.42 -5.81
N ARG A 8 2.10 26.12 -4.67
CA ARG A 8 2.99 27.02 -3.94
C ARG A 8 4.41 27.06 -4.52
N GLY A 9 4.74 26.19 -5.48
CA GLY A 9 6.09 26.07 -6.03
C GLY A 9 7.10 25.41 -5.07
N THR A 10 6.63 24.70 -4.04
CA THR A 10 7.49 23.95 -3.12
C THR A 10 7.72 22.51 -3.58
N TYR A 11 7.06 22.08 -4.66
CA TYR A 11 7.27 20.82 -5.34
C TYR A 11 7.21 21.05 -6.85
N ASP A 12 8.33 20.87 -7.53
CA ASP A 12 8.46 21.15 -8.98
C ASP A 12 8.33 19.90 -9.86
N GLY A 13 8.27 18.70 -9.27
CA GLY A 13 8.13 17.43 -9.98
C GLY A 13 6.72 17.16 -10.49
N GLU A 14 6.60 16.06 -11.21
CA GLU A 14 5.34 15.38 -11.52
C GLU A 14 5.14 14.21 -10.56
N ALA A 15 3.90 13.82 -10.33
CA ALA A 15 3.55 12.64 -9.54
C ALA A 15 2.42 11.88 -10.21
N THR A 16 2.42 10.55 -10.04
CA THR A 16 1.35 9.69 -10.53
C THR A 16 0.77 8.88 -9.39
N ILE A 17 -0.54 8.84 -9.29
CA ILE A 17 -1.29 7.96 -8.40
C ILE A 17 -1.87 6.84 -9.26
N TYR A 18 -1.54 5.61 -8.92
CA TYR A 18 -2.12 4.41 -9.52
C TYR A 18 -3.15 3.84 -8.56
N GLY A 19 -4.29 3.41 -9.09
CA GLY A 19 -5.34 2.82 -8.28
C GLY A 19 -6.44 2.19 -9.14
N HIS A 20 -7.29 1.36 -8.55
CA HIS A 20 -8.46 0.85 -9.25
C HIS A 20 -9.49 1.98 -9.54
N GLU A 21 -10.39 1.74 -10.47
CA GLU A 21 -11.34 2.74 -10.97
C GLU A 21 -12.09 3.49 -9.85
N GLU A 22 -12.61 2.76 -8.87
CA GLU A 22 -13.41 3.35 -7.79
C GLU A 22 -12.60 4.35 -6.94
N VAL A 23 -11.36 4.00 -6.55
CA VAL A 23 -10.53 4.91 -5.73
C VAL A 23 -10.10 6.14 -6.52
N ILE A 24 -9.77 5.97 -7.80
CA ILE A 24 -9.43 7.11 -8.66
C ILE A 24 -10.62 8.06 -8.81
N ALA A 25 -11.82 7.54 -9.10
CA ALA A 25 -13.04 8.35 -9.20
C ALA A 25 -13.36 9.10 -7.90
N ILE A 26 -13.18 8.45 -6.74
CA ILE A 26 -13.37 9.08 -5.42
C ILE A 26 -12.34 10.21 -5.20
N LEU A 27 -11.07 9.98 -5.52
CA LEU A 27 -10.01 10.97 -5.36
C LEU A 27 -10.24 12.19 -6.25
N GLU A 28 -10.63 12.00 -7.50
CA GLU A 28 -10.98 13.09 -8.43
C GLU A 28 -12.17 13.91 -7.93
N LYS A 29 -13.21 13.24 -7.46
CA LYS A 29 -14.39 13.89 -6.88
C LYS A 29 -14.05 14.71 -5.66
N ILE A 30 -13.32 14.13 -4.69
CA ILE A 30 -12.89 14.84 -3.48
C ILE A 30 -12.02 16.05 -3.86
N ALA A 31 -11.07 15.87 -4.78
CA ALA A 31 -10.22 16.97 -5.22
C ALA A 31 -11.04 18.12 -5.84
N GLY A 32 -12.05 17.80 -6.65
CA GLY A 32 -12.92 18.80 -7.27
C GLY A 32 -13.82 19.55 -6.30
N GLU A 33 -14.26 18.89 -5.22
CA GLU A 33 -15.18 19.48 -4.23
C GLU A 33 -14.47 20.24 -3.11
N VAL A 34 -13.24 19.83 -2.74
CA VAL A 34 -12.54 20.34 -1.54
C VAL A 34 -11.44 21.35 -1.88
N LEU A 35 -10.83 21.24 -3.06
CA LEU A 35 -9.70 22.09 -3.46
C LEU A 35 -10.18 23.28 -4.32
N SER A 36 -9.43 24.38 -4.21
CA SER A 36 -9.66 25.56 -5.05
C SER A 36 -9.24 25.30 -6.51
N GLU A 37 -9.77 26.07 -7.46
CA GLU A 37 -9.37 26.02 -8.87
C GLU A 37 -7.85 26.18 -9.07
N LYS A 38 -7.19 26.97 -8.22
CA LYS A 38 -5.73 27.15 -8.28
C LYS A 38 -4.98 25.87 -7.90
N GLU A 39 -5.52 25.08 -6.99
CA GLU A 39 -4.91 23.83 -6.56
C GLU A 39 -5.21 22.71 -7.57
N THR A 40 -6.44 22.63 -8.07
CA THR A 40 -6.86 21.61 -9.03
C THR A 40 -6.27 21.79 -10.43
N LYS A 41 -5.75 22.98 -10.79
CA LYS A 41 -5.14 23.23 -12.11
C LYS A 41 -3.99 22.27 -12.48
N ASN A 42 -3.38 21.62 -11.47
CA ASN A 42 -2.28 20.67 -11.66
C ASN A 42 -2.78 19.22 -11.86
N LEU A 43 -4.08 18.94 -11.65
CA LEU A 43 -4.69 17.65 -11.98
C LEU A 43 -4.61 17.41 -13.49
N GLY A 44 -4.18 16.23 -13.89
CA GLY A 44 -3.97 15.84 -15.28
C GLY A 44 -2.78 16.54 -15.98
N LYS A 45 -2.05 17.43 -15.28
CA LYS A 45 -0.88 18.14 -15.82
C LYS A 45 0.41 17.74 -15.12
N ARG A 46 0.42 17.78 -13.82
CA ARG A 46 1.56 17.45 -12.96
C ARG A 46 1.23 16.35 -11.95
N LEU A 47 -0.03 16.24 -11.53
CA LEU A 47 -0.54 15.11 -10.78
C LEU A 47 -1.45 14.29 -11.70
N HIS A 48 -0.98 13.10 -12.07
CA HIS A 48 -1.71 12.16 -12.92
C HIS A 48 -2.39 11.12 -12.04
N MET A 49 -3.63 10.78 -12.37
CA MET A 49 -4.37 9.69 -11.76
C MET A 49 -4.59 8.63 -12.84
N VAL A 50 -4.13 7.42 -12.58
CA VAL A 50 -4.10 6.34 -13.56
C VAL A 50 -4.85 5.14 -13.01
N VAL A 51 -5.90 4.73 -13.71
CA VAL A 51 -6.62 3.51 -13.39
C VAL A 51 -5.77 2.31 -13.81
N VAL A 52 -5.69 1.32 -12.92
CA VAL A 52 -5.04 0.02 -13.16
C VAL A 52 -6.00 -1.10 -12.83
N GLU A 53 -5.85 -2.22 -13.57
CA GLU A 53 -6.67 -3.41 -13.43
C GLU A 53 -5.94 -4.49 -12.61
N ASP A 54 -6.70 -5.47 -12.13
CA ASP A 54 -6.13 -6.66 -11.47
C ASP A 54 -5.22 -7.45 -12.41
N GLY A 55 -4.02 -7.75 -11.97
CA GLY A 55 -2.98 -8.41 -12.76
C GLY A 55 -2.29 -7.50 -13.79
N GLU A 56 -2.63 -6.22 -13.87
CA GLU A 56 -2.01 -5.29 -14.82
C GLU A 56 -0.56 -4.99 -14.46
N GLU A 57 0.33 -5.05 -15.48
CA GLU A 57 1.73 -4.68 -15.35
C GLU A 57 1.98 -3.32 -15.99
N ARG A 58 2.75 -2.48 -15.29
CA ARG A 58 3.22 -1.17 -15.74
C ARG A 58 4.71 -1.01 -15.47
N GLU A 59 5.39 -0.27 -16.35
CA GLU A 59 6.74 0.21 -16.03
C GLU A 59 6.64 1.48 -15.18
N ILE A 60 7.19 1.43 -13.95
CA ILE A 60 7.21 2.56 -13.00
C ILE A 60 8.66 2.75 -12.55
N ILE A 61 9.20 3.95 -12.74
CA ILE A 61 10.61 4.29 -12.45
C ILE A 61 11.62 3.30 -13.03
N GLY A 62 11.34 2.80 -14.25
CA GLY A 62 12.19 1.83 -14.94
C GLY A 62 12.12 0.40 -14.38
N LYS A 63 11.06 0.06 -13.64
CA LYS A 63 10.83 -1.27 -13.06
C LYS A 63 9.45 -1.80 -13.42
N PRO A 64 9.33 -3.11 -13.75
CA PRO A 64 8.02 -3.75 -13.89
C PRO A 64 7.30 -3.77 -12.55
N VAL A 65 6.05 -3.32 -12.53
CA VAL A 65 5.16 -3.32 -11.37
C VAL A 65 3.86 -3.96 -11.76
N THR A 66 3.49 -5.05 -11.09
CA THR A 66 2.19 -5.71 -11.26
C THR A 66 1.27 -5.30 -10.11
N PHE A 67 0.09 -4.81 -10.45
CA PHE A 67 -0.98 -4.51 -9.49
C PHE A 67 -1.90 -5.71 -9.34
N PHE A 68 -2.40 -5.97 -8.13
CA PHE A 68 -3.30 -7.08 -7.89
C PHE A 68 -4.36 -6.74 -6.84
N ASP A 69 -5.57 -7.28 -7.02
CA ASP A 69 -6.65 -7.16 -6.03
C ASP A 69 -6.34 -8.05 -4.82
N ILE A 70 -6.30 -7.47 -3.65
CA ILE A 70 -6.09 -8.22 -2.39
C ILE A 70 -7.39 -8.87 -1.90
N HIS A 71 -8.50 -8.73 -2.62
CA HIS A 71 -9.82 -9.24 -2.24
C HIS A 71 -10.27 -8.79 -0.84
N SER A 72 -10.04 -7.52 -0.54
CA SER A 72 -10.41 -6.92 0.75
C SER A 72 -11.88 -7.15 1.08
N THR A 73 -12.15 -7.45 2.35
CA THR A 73 -13.51 -7.69 2.88
C THR A 73 -14.28 -6.40 3.16
N LYS A 74 -13.61 -5.25 3.15
CA LYS A 74 -14.20 -3.94 3.48
C LYS A 74 -14.48 -3.12 2.22
N ALA A 75 -13.43 -2.68 1.55
CA ALA A 75 -13.48 -1.90 0.33
C ALA A 75 -12.42 -2.46 -0.62
N LYS A 76 -12.66 -2.37 -1.93
CA LYS A 76 -11.69 -2.83 -2.93
C LYS A 76 -10.34 -2.17 -2.68
N GLN A 77 -9.28 -2.97 -2.61
CA GLN A 77 -7.90 -2.53 -2.40
C GLN A 77 -6.97 -3.31 -3.32
N PHE A 78 -5.91 -2.64 -3.76
CA PHE A 78 -4.86 -3.27 -4.55
C PHE A 78 -3.55 -3.30 -3.77
N GLY A 79 -2.87 -4.46 -3.87
CA GLY A 79 -1.45 -4.59 -3.60
C GLY A 79 -0.63 -4.36 -4.88
N PHE A 80 0.68 -4.43 -4.75
CA PHE A 80 1.57 -4.40 -5.91
C PHE A 80 2.82 -5.25 -5.67
N SER A 81 3.40 -5.75 -6.77
CA SER A 81 4.69 -6.43 -6.78
C SER A 81 5.59 -5.73 -7.79
N MET A 82 6.77 -5.27 -7.35
CA MET A 82 7.77 -4.58 -8.16
C MET A 82 9.00 -5.46 -8.33
N GLU A 83 9.43 -5.72 -9.55
CA GLU A 83 10.71 -6.38 -9.79
C GLU A 83 11.86 -5.39 -9.61
N LEU A 84 12.68 -5.62 -8.58
CA LEU A 84 13.84 -4.77 -8.25
C LEU A 84 15.04 -5.12 -9.13
N GLU A 85 15.30 -6.41 -9.27
CA GLU A 85 16.33 -7.05 -10.09
C GLU A 85 15.78 -8.38 -10.60
N PRO A 86 16.34 -9.00 -11.63
CA PRO A 86 15.88 -10.29 -12.12
C PRO A 86 15.76 -11.33 -10.99
N GLY A 87 14.52 -11.78 -10.76
CA GLY A 87 14.19 -12.74 -9.71
C GLY A 87 14.10 -12.18 -8.29
N LYS A 88 14.28 -10.87 -8.10
CA LYS A 88 14.16 -10.20 -6.81
C LYS A 88 13.01 -9.20 -6.85
N LYS A 89 12.03 -9.38 -5.99
CA LYS A 89 10.85 -8.52 -5.97
C LYS A 89 10.56 -7.93 -4.60
N LEU A 90 9.96 -6.75 -4.60
CA LEU A 90 9.30 -6.14 -3.47
C LEU A 90 7.80 -6.29 -3.68
N THR A 91 7.09 -6.82 -2.68
CA THR A 91 5.63 -6.97 -2.73
C THR A 91 5.00 -6.28 -1.54
N CYS A 92 3.93 -5.53 -1.80
CA CYS A 92 3.09 -4.89 -0.77
C CYS A 92 1.69 -5.50 -0.83
N CYS A 93 1.27 -6.12 0.27
CA CYS A 93 0.01 -6.88 0.37
C CYS A 93 -1.19 -6.04 0.83
N GLY A 94 -1.08 -4.70 0.88
CA GLY A 94 -2.21 -3.85 1.30
C GLY A 94 -2.43 -3.84 2.82
N ASP A 95 -3.65 -3.50 3.24
CA ASP A 95 -4.01 -3.12 4.61
C ASP A 95 -5.01 -4.13 5.23
N GLU A 96 -4.91 -5.39 4.88
CA GLU A 96 -5.67 -6.50 5.46
C GLU A 96 -4.79 -7.74 5.64
N PRO A 97 -5.24 -8.73 6.44
CA PRO A 97 -4.55 -10.01 6.54
C PRO A 97 -4.39 -10.67 5.18
N TYR A 98 -3.23 -11.27 4.97
CA TYR A 98 -2.93 -12.03 3.77
C TYR A 98 -3.99 -13.08 3.45
N ASN A 99 -4.28 -13.25 2.16
CA ASN A 99 -5.06 -14.36 1.63
C ASN A 99 -4.31 -15.13 0.52
N GLU A 100 -4.75 -16.36 0.24
CA GLU A 100 -4.02 -17.25 -0.69
C GLU A 100 -4.00 -16.77 -2.15
N ALA A 101 -4.89 -15.84 -2.56
CA ALA A 101 -4.84 -15.25 -3.90
C ALA A 101 -3.58 -14.40 -4.11
N GLU A 102 -3.04 -13.82 -3.03
CA GLU A 102 -1.82 -13.01 -3.07
C GLU A 102 -0.54 -13.84 -3.21
N LYS A 103 -0.63 -15.17 -3.06
CA LYS A 103 0.54 -16.05 -3.00
C LYS A 103 1.46 -15.90 -4.19
N VAL A 104 0.91 -15.83 -5.40
CA VAL A 104 1.70 -15.76 -6.62
C VAL A 104 2.59 -14.49 -6.65
N TYR A 105 2.16 -13.44 -5.98
CA TYR A 105 2.87 -12.17 -5.87
C TYR A 105 3.81 -12.13 -4.66
N ALA A 106 3.40 -12.65 -3.52
CA ALA A 106 4.11 -12.51 -2.24
C ALA A 106 5.19 -13.58 -2.02
N GLN A 107 5.01 -14.80 -2.53
CA GLN A 107 5.95 -15.90 -2.30
C GLN A 107 7.34 -15.59 -2.89
N ASN A 108 8.39 -15.91 -2.13
CA ASN A 108 9.81 -15.68 -2.47
C ASN A 108 10.14 -14.20 -2.72
N SER A 109 9.41 -13.27 -2.10
CA SER A 109 9.77 -11.86 -2.16
C SER A 109 11.08 -11.61 -1.44
N GLN A 110 11.97 -10.78 -2.04
CA GLN A 110 13.12 -10.26 -1.34
C GLN A 110 12.69 -9.30 -0.23
N TRP A 111 11.64 -8.52 -0.49
CA TRP A 111 11.02 -7.60 0.46
C TRP A 111 9.51 -7.79 0.44
N LEU A 112 8.93 -8.12 1.59
CA LEU A 112 7.48 -8.15 1.78
C LEU A 112 7.07 -7.03 2.72
N LEU A 113 6.18 -6.17 2.26
CA LEU A 113 5.49 -5.18 3.09
C LEU A 113 4.13 -5.77 3.48
N HIS A 114 3.92 -5.95 4.78
CA HIS A 114 2.67 -6.52 5.31
C HIS A 114 2.20 -5.73 6.54
N GLU A 115 0.89 -5.63 6.70
CA GLU A 115 0.31 -4.99 7.87
C GLU A 115 0.57 -5.81 9.14
N ALA A 116 0.71 -5.12 10.27
CA ALA A 116 0.80 -5.74 11.59
C ALA A 116 0.29 -4.78 12.65
N PHE A 117 -0.96 -4.95 13.03
CA PHE A 117 -1.69 -3.98 13.85
C PHE A 117 -1.15 -3.83 15.26
N CYS A 118 -0.76 -4.94 15.91
CA CYS A 118 -0.21 -4.94 17.27
C CYS A 118 0.65 -6.18 17.54
N LEU A 119 1.32 -6.20 18.69
CA LEU A 119 1.98 -7.41 19.18
C LEU A 119 0.95 -8.48 19.55
N PHE A 120 1.30 -9.75 19.34
CA PHE A 120 0.42 -10.86 19.67
C PHE A 120 -0.05 -10.86 21.13
N GLY A 121 0.85 -10.52 22.05
CA GLY A 121 0.52 -10.42 23.48
C GLY A 121 -0.47 -9.31 23.84
N GLU A 122 -0.76 -8.40 22.92
CA GLU A 122 -1.70 -7.29 23.07
C GLU A 122 -3.01 -7.48 22.29
N ALA A 123 -3.17 -8.65 21.65
CA ALA A 123 -4.32 -8.93 20.82
C ALA A 123 -5.66 -8.80 21.56
N ASP A 124 -5.70 -9.16 22.86
CA ASP A 124 -6.90 -9.00 23.69
C ASP A 124 -7.27 -7.53 23.93
N GLN A 125 -6.30 -6.64 23.97
CA GLN A 125 -6.52 -5.20 24.13
C GLN A 125 -6.94 -4.53 22.84
N PHE A 126 -6.23 -4.80 21.74
CA PHE A 126 -6.41 -4.07 20.48
C PHE A 126 -7.37 -4.73 19.52
N LYS A 127 -7.71 -6.01 19.75
CA LYS A 127 -8.69 -6.78 18.96
C LYS A 127 -8.41 -6.76 17.44
N PRO A 128 -7.18 -7.11 16.99
CA PRO A 128 -6.81 -7.04 15.59
C PRO A 128 -7.72 -7.89 14.71
N TYR A 129 -8.02 -9.11 15.11
CA TYR A 129 -8.84 -10.04 14.31
C TYR A 129 -10.28 -9.57 14.12
N GLU A 130 -10.87 -8.93 15.12
CA GLU A 130 -12.21 -8.32 15.00
C GLU A 130 -12.22 -7.13 14.04
N LYS A 131 -11.07 -6.49 13.86
CA LYS A 131 -10.86 -5.36 12.95
C LYS A 131 -10.34 -5.76 11.57
N HIS A 132 -10.21 -7.05 11.30
CA HIS A 132 -9.60 -7.61 10.09
C HIS A 132 -8.15 -7.15 9.91
N HIS A 133 -7.32 -7.39 10.93
CA HIS A 133 -5.88 -7.15 10.91
C HIS A 133 -5.10 -8.31 11.52
N SER A 134 -3.82 -8.39 11.19
CA SER A 134 -2.87 -9.38 11.73
C SER A 134 -2.12 -8.82 12.93
N THR A 135 -1.53 -9.71 13.72
CA THR A 135 -0.51 -9.35 14.70
C THR A 135 0.88 -9.43 14.07
N VAL A 136 1.88 -8.86 14.75
CA VAL A 136 3.30 -9.02 14.36
C VAL A 136 3.69 -10.50 14.23
N LYS A 137 3.19 -11.36 15.14
CA LYS A 137 3.45 -12.79 15.07
C LYS A 137 2.89 -13.42 13.81
N ASP A 138 1.64 -13.12 13.46
CA ASP A 138 1.00 -13.64 12.25
C ASP A 138 1.77 -13.23 10.99
N ALA A 139 2.20 -11.96 10.92
CA ALA A 139 2.99 -11.45 9.80
C ALA A 139 4.38 -12.10 9.70
N CYS A 140 5.05 -12.38 10.84
CA CYS A 140 6.33 -13.09 10.85
C CYS A 140 6.18 -14.54 10.40
N GLU A 141 5.19 -15.27 10.92
CA GLU A 141 4.89 -16.65 10.51
C GLU A 141 4.51 -16.74 9.02
N LEU A 142 3.81 -15.72 8.50
CA LEU A 142 3.53 -15.57 7.08
C LEU A 142 4.81 -15.40 6.27
N GLY A 143 5.71 -14.52 6.69
CA GLY A 143 6.99 -14.29 6.01
C GLY A 143 7.83 -15.57 5.90
N GLU A 144 7.90 -16.36 6.97
CA GLU A 144 8.56 -17.67 6.98
C GLU A 144 7.88 -18.63 6.00
N ARG A 145 6.55 -18.75 6.06
CA ARG A 145 5.75 -19.65 5.19
C ARG A 145 5.90 -19.32 3.71
N LEU A 146 6.00 -18.03 3.38
CA LEU A 146 6.16 -17.55 2.01
C LEU A 146 7.63 -17.50 1.54
N ASN A 147 8.59 -17.91 2.39
CA ASN A 147 10.02 -17.86 2.12
C ASN A 147 10.48 -16.45 1.71
N VAL A 148 10.13 -15.46 2.52
CA VAL A 148 10.48 -14.05 2.33
C VAL A 148 11.85 -13.77 2.95
N GLU A 149 12.71 -13.02 2.26
CA GLU A 149 14.03 -12.69 2.78
C GLU A 149 13.97 -11.56 3.84
N ASN A 150 13.16 -10.54 3.58
CA ASN A 150 13.02 -9.38 4.46
C ASN A 150 11.55 -9.00 4.59
N LEU A 151 11.09 -8.84 5.84
CA LEU A 151 9.72 -8.42 6.15
C LEU A 151 9.72 -7.00 6.70
N ILE A 152 8.92 -6.12 6.10
CA ILE A 152 8.66 -4.77 6.58
C ILE A 152 7.23 -4.71 7.09
N LEU A 153 7.07 -4.36 8.36
CA LEU A 153 5.77 -4.22 9.00
C LEU A 153 5.31 -2.76 8.97
N TYR A 154 4.04 -2.56 8.71
CA TYR A 154 3.41 -1.23 8.75
C TYR A 154 1.97 -1.32 9.30
N HIS A 155 1.24 -0.22 9.32
CA HIS A 155 -0.14 -0.14 9.80
C HIS A 155 -0.31 -0.55 11.27
N THR A 156 0.60 -0.07 12.12
CA THR A 156 0.58 -0.38 13.55
C THR A 156 -0.37 0.56 14.31
N GLU A 157 -1.04 0.07 15.36
CA GLU A 157 -1.86 0.89 16.26
C GLU A 157 -0.99 1.95 16.97
N ASP A 158 -1.36 3.22 16.85
CA ASP A 158 -0.60 4.37 17.39
C ASP A 158 -0.37 4.31 18.90
N LYS A 159 -1.22 3.60 19.63
CA LYS A 159 -1.09 3.43 21.08
C LYS A 159 -0.07 2.37 21.48
N ASN A 160 0.49 1.66 20.52
CA ASN A 160 1.50 0.64 20.75
C ASN A 160 2.90 1.26 20.78
N CYS A 161 3.27 1.85 21.93
CA CYS A 161 4.54 2.55 22.13
C CYS A 161 5.78 1.67 21.89
N LEU A 162 5.69 0.35 22.02
CA LEU A 162 6.86 -0.52 21.93
C LEU A 162 7.40 -0.69 20.52
N LEU A 163 6.59 -0.48 19.47
CA LEU A 163 7.04 -0.53 18.10
C LEU A 163 7.82 0.74 17.68
N TYR A 164 7.65 1.85 18.39
CA TYR A 164 8.32 3.12 18.09
C TYR A 164 9.56 3.39 18.94
N THR A 165 9.82 2.60 19.97
CA THR A 165 10.89 2.84 20.96
C THR A 165 12.01 1.83 20.92
N SER A 166 12.09 0.99 19.89
CA SER A 166 13.25 0.12 19.71
C SER A 166 14.46 0.96 19.30
N PRO A 167 15.57 0.92 20.06
CA PRO A 167 16.76 1.71 19.75
C PRO A 167 17.45 1.23 18.48
#